data_4fd4e5d8daecca8a6fc62c177d001794
#
_entry.id   4fd4e5d8daecca8a6fc62c177d001794
#
_cell.length_a   1.000
_cell.length_b   1.000
_cell.length_c   1.000
_cell.angle_alpha   90.00
_cell.angle_beta   90.00
_cell.angle_gamma   90.00
#
_symmetry.space_group_name_H-M   'P 1'
#
loop_
_entity.id
_entity.type
_entity.pdbx_description
1 polymer ?
#
loop_
_entity_poly.entity_id
_entity_poly.type
_entity_poly.pdbx_seq_one_letter_code
_entity_poly.pdbx_strand_id
1 'polypeptide(L)'
;MSGDLGNSYNIDIWGLLIALGMVAVAAIISELMHMGIGKTLMWSSCRALVQLCAMSFIIGYVIRSNSVWMVFALMAVMLVAAVQIVMSRARGIPKGLAGPIFLSLVITMLLMLALVTELIVRPHPWYAPQLVVPLTGMLLGNTVTALAVGLSRFYESMEERRDEVDMMLALGATPWESARPSIVSSIRLGLLPTTASLASSGIVTIPGMMAGQVIAGGDPLNAAKYQFVVLDAIAALTLLADGLIMVMIYRTCFTADDQYRPPEAR
;
A
#
# COMPACT_ATOMS: atom_id res chain seq x y z
N MET A 1 18.38 38.85 3.88
CA MET A 1 18.05 38.44 2.50
C MET A 1 16.84 37.51 2.59
N SER A 2 15.64 38.09 2.65
CA SER A 2 14.38 37.35 2.61
C SER A 2 13.96 37.31 1.14
N GLY A 3 14.52 36.33 0.42
CA GLY A 3 14.20 36.10 -0.98
C GLY A 3 13.06 35.08 -1.09
N ASP A 4 11.98 35.55 -1.59
CA ASP A 4 10.93 34.94 -2.44
C ASP A 4 10.95 33.37 -2.58
N LEU A 5 10.77 32.65 -1.46
CA LEU A 5 10.57 31.20 -1.47
C LEU A 5 9.09 30.84 -1.66
N GLY A 6 8.25 31.80 -2.01
CA GLY A 6 6.82 31.63 -2.24
C GLY A 6 6.42 31.36 -3.68
N ASN A 7 7.31 31.16 -4.61
CA ASN A 7 6.99 30.77 -5.97
C ASN A 7 6.61 29.28 -6.02
N SER A 8 5.35 28.97 -5.80
CA SER A 8 4.79 27.68 -6.19
C SER A 8 5.01 27.50 -7.69
N TYR A 9 5.84 26.54 -8.09
CA TYR A 9 6.03 26.17 -9.50
C TYR A 9 4.69 25.71 -10.06
N ASN A 10 4.03 26.60 -10.82
CA ASN A 10 2.76 26.28 -11.46
C ASN A 10 3.03 25.37 -12.67
N ILE A 11 2.47 24.18 -12.65
CA ILE A 11 2.48 23.29 -13.81
C ILE A 11 1.32 23.70 -14.72
N ASP A 12 1.65 24.21 -15.89
CA ASP A 12 0.68 24.58 -16.91
C ASP A 12 0.13 23.29 -17.61
N ILE A 13 -0.98 23.47 -18.30
CA ILE A 13 -1.64 22.38 -19.05
C ILE A 13 -0.69 21.71 -20.06
N TRP A 14 0.26 22.46 -20.61
CA TRP A 14 1.32 21.95 -21.47
C TRP A 14 2.24 20.95 -20.76
N GLY A 15 2.58 21.20 -19.51
CA GLY A 15 3.37 20.27 -18.69
C GLY A 15 2.66 18.93 -18.47
N LEU A 16 1.33 18.95 -18.25
CA LEU A 16 0.51 17.74 -18.14
C LEU A 16 0.44 16.97 -19.46
N LEU A 17 0.29 17.69 -20.59
CA LEU A 17 0.27 17.06 -21.91
C LEU A 17 1.61 16.41 -22.26
N ILE A 18 2.73 17.05 -21.91
CA ILE A 18 4.07 16.47 -22.10
C ILE A 18 4.22 15.20 -21.25
N ALA A 19 3.79 15.22 -19.99
CA ALA A 19 3.85 14.04 -19.11
C ALA A 19 3.01 12.87 -19.67
N LEU A 20 1.80 13.13 -20.15
CA LEU A 20 0.98 12.14 -20.84
C LEU A 20 1.62 11.65 -22.14
N GLY A 21 2.28 12.54 -22.88
CA GLY A 21 3.05 12.21 -24.09
C GLY A 21 4.19 11.23 -23.81
N MET A 22 4.92 11.39 -22.69
CA MET A 22 5.96 10.45 -22.28
C MET A 22 5.39 9.04 -22.00
N VAL A 23 4.24 8.96 -21.36
CA VAL A 23 3.55 7.69 -21.12
C VAL A 23 3.06 7.07 -22.44
N ALA A 24 2.58 7.90 -23.37
CA ALA A 24 2.17 7.44 -24.71
C ALA A 24 3.34 6.84 -25.50
N VAL A 25 4.50 7.47 -25.47
CA VAL A 25 5.73 6.93 -26.10
C VAL A 25 6.11 5.59 -25.48
N ALA A 26 6.09 5.46 -24.15
CA ALA A 26 6.36 4.19 -23.47
C ALA A 26 5.32 3.11 -23.85
N ALA A 27 4.05 3.48 -23.99
CA ALA A 27 3.00 2.57 -24.43
C ALA A 27 3.21 2.08 -25.86
N ILE A 28 3.63 2.96 -26.77
CA ILE A 28 3.96 2.60 -28.16
C ILE A 28 5.15 1.62 -28.20
N ILE A 29 6.21 1.88 -27.43
CA ILE A 29 7.35 0.98 -27.31
C ILE A 29 6.89 -0.40 -26.80
N SER A 30 6.02 -0.43 -25.79
CA SER A 30 5.45 -1.69 -25.27
C SER A 30 4.68 -2.48 -26.34
N GLU A 31 3.91 -1.81 -27.17
CA GLU A 31 3.18 -2.47 -28.26
C GLU A 31 4.15 -2.97 -29.36
N LEU A 32 5.15 -2.19 -29.72
CA LEU A 32 6.18 -2.60 -30.70
C LEU A 32 6.98 -3.83 -30.22
N MET A 33 7.24 -3.92 -28.90
CA MET A 33 7.92 -5.06 -28.29
C MET A 33 6.95 -6.23 -27.98
N HIS A 34 5.68 -6.15 -28.35
CA HIS A 34 4.65 -7.15 -28.07
C HIS A 34 4.48 -7.50 -26.58
N MET A 35 4.77 -6.54 -25.68
CA MET A 35 4.66 -6.75 -24.24
C MET A 35 3.22 -6.73 -23.72
N GLY A 36 2.28 -6.16 -24.48
CA GLY A 36 0.85 -6.09 -24.13
C GLY A 36 0.50 -5.20 -22.93
N ILE A 37 1.45 -4.39 -22.44
CA ILE A 37 1.29 -3.55 -21.22
C ILE A 37 0.85 -2.12 -21.59
N GLY A 38 0.99 -1.70 -22.85
CA GLY A 38 0.79 -0.32 -23.30
C GLY A 38 -0.59 0.24 -22.95
N LYS A 39 -1.66 -0.51 -23.25
CA LYS A 39 -3.04 -0.12 -22.93
C LYS A 39 -3.29 0.04 -21.44
N THR A 40 -2.74 -0.89 -20.64
CA THR A 40 -2.87 -0.84 -19.18
C THR A 40 -2.13 0.36 -18.59
N LEU A 41 -0.95 0.69 -19.12
CA LEU A 41 -0.16 1.84 -18.69
C LEU A 41 -0.88 3.16 -18.99
N MET A 42 -1.37 3.32 -20.22
CA MET A 42 -2.11 4.52 -20.62
C MET A 42 -3.38 4.71 -19.81
N TRP A 43 -4.19 3.65 -19.66
CA TRP A 43 -5.41 3.69 -18.88
C TRP A 43 -5.13 4.06 -17.42
N SER A 44 -4.08 3.46 -16.82
CA SER A 44 -3.69 3.73 -15.43
C SER A 44 -3.22 5.17 -15.25
N SER A 45 -2.49 5.74 -16.22
CA SER A 45 -2.04 7.13 -16.18
C SER A 45 -3.21 8.12 -16.27
N CYS A 46 -4.11 7.95 -17.21
CA CYS A 46 -5.31 8.79 -17.34
C CYS A 46 -6.18 8.69 -16.07
N ARG A 47 -6.39 7.49 -15.57
CA ARG A 47 -7.14 7.26 -14.33
C ARG A 47 -6.47 7.93 -13.14
N ALA A 48 -5.14 7.85 -13.02
CA ALA A 48 -4.39 8.49 -11.93
C ALA A 48 -4.56 10.02 -11.95
N LEU A 49 -4.48 10.65 -13.13
CA LEU A 49 -4.70 12.09 -13.27
C LEU A 49 -6.09 12.51 -12.78
N VAL A 50 -7.14 11.81 -13.23
CA VAL A 50 -8.51 12.11 -12.82
C VAL A 50 -8.69 11.89 -11.30
N GLN A 51 -8.14 10.81 -10.76
CA GLN A 51 -8.22 10.50 -9.33
C GLN A 51 -7.48 11.54 -8.47
N LEU A 52 -6.29 11.99 -8.89
CA LEU A 52 -5.52 13.01 -8.17
C LEU A 52 -6.24 14.37 -8.18
N CYS A 53 -6.80 14.76 -9.32
CA CYS A 53 -7.60 15.99 -9.40
C CYS A 53 -8.84 15.91 -8.50
N ALA A 54 -9.60 14.82 -8.57
CA ALA A 54 -10.78 14.63 -7.72
C ALA A 54 -10.41 14.64 -6.22
N MET A 55 -9.31 13.94 -5.85
CA MET A 55 -8.85 13.88 -4.48
C MET A 55 -8.37 15.23 -3.96
N SER A 56 -7.77 16.06 -4.81
CA SER A 56 -7.38 17.44 -4.46
C SER A 56 -8.58 18.27 -3.99
N PHE A 57 -9.71 18.21 -4.71
CA PHE A 57 -10.94 18.90 -4.31
C PHE A 57 -11.50 18.35 -2.99
N ILE A 58 -11.53 17.01 -2.83
CA ILE A 58 -12.03 16.36 -1.62
C ILE A 58 -11.18 16.76 -0.41
N ILE A 59 -9.86 16.66 -0.51
CA ILE A 59 -8.93 17.03 0.57
C ILE A 59 -9.10 18.51 0.91
N GLY A 60 -9.16 19.39 -0.10
CA GLY A 60 -9.37 20.82 0.12
C GLY A 60 -10.67 21.12 0.87
N TYR A 61 -11.75 20.41 0.57
CA TYR A 61 -13.02 20.53 1.28
C TYR A 61 -12.94 19.99 2.72
N VAL A 62 -12.34 18.81 2.93
CA VAL A 62 -12.16 18.21 4.26
C VAL A 62 -11.30 19.09 5.18
N ILE A 63 -10.23 19.68 4.63
CA ILE A 63 -9.36 20.61 5.38
C ILE A 63 -10.15 21.85 5.82
N ARG A 64 -10.93 22.43 4.92
CA ARG A 64 -11.73 23.65 5.22
C ARG A 64 -12.84 23.39 6.24
N SER A 65 -13.48 22.21 6.16
CA SER A 65 -14.56 21.87 7.08
C SER A 65 -14.05 21.54 8.49
N ASN A 66 -12.79 21.14 8.63
CA ASN A 66 -12.14 20.70 9.89
C ASN A 66 -13.04 19.80 10.75
N SER A 67 -13.83 18.92 10.10
CA SER A 67 -14.78 18.02 10.75
C SER A 67 -14.17 16.63 10.92
N VAL A 68 -14.15 16.13 12.14
CA VAL A 68 -13.67 14.77 12.45
C VAL A 68 -14.42 13.70 11.66
N TRP A 69 -15.73 13.85 11.50
CA TRP A 69 -16.57 12.90 10.77
C TRP A 69 -16.21 12.78 9.30
N MET A 70 -15.82 13.90 8.68
CA MET A 70 -15.39 13.91 7.28
C MET A 70 -14.05 13.23 7.08
N VAL A 71 -13.12 13.40 8.04
CA VAL A 71 -11.83 12.70 8.03
C VAL A 71 -12.06 11.19 8.10
N PHE A 72 -12.86 10.71 9.05
CA PHE A 72 -13.19 9.29 9.17
C PHE A 72 -13.96 8.74 7.98
N ALA A 73 -14.91 9.50 7.42
CA ALA A 73 -15.63 9.09 6.22
C ALA A 73 -14.67 8.91 5.03
N LEU A 74 -13.73 9.86 4.84
CA LEU A 74 -12.73 9.76 3.79
C LEU A 74 -11.80 8.55 4.00
N MET A 75 -11.34 8.33 5.23
CA MET A 75 -10.54 7.15 5.57
C MET A 75 -11.27 5.84 5.31
N ALA A 76 -12.57 5.78 5.62
CA ALA A 76 -13.39 4.60 5.34
C ALA A 76 -13.51 4.34 3.82
N VAL A 77 -13.70 5.39 3.02
CA VAL A 77 -13.70 5.28 1.55
C VAL A 77 -12.34 4.78 1.04
N MET A 78 -11.24 5.33 1.55
CA MET A 78 -9.88 4.90 1.19
C MET A 78 -9.65 3.42 1.56
N LEU A 79 -10.13 2.99 2.73
CA LEU A 79 -10.03 1.60 3.19
C LEU A 79 -10.80 0.64 2.28
N VAL A 80 -12.05 0.97 1.92
CA VAL A 80 -12.85 0.15 0.99
C VAL A 80 -12.17 0.07 -0.37
N ALA A 81 -11.66 1.18 -0.88
CA ALA A 81 -10.91 1.20 -2.12
C ALA A 81 -9.64 0.33 -2.03
N ALA A 82 -8.91 0.37 -0.90
CA ALA A 82 -7.73 -0.45 -0.66
C ALA A 82 -8.06 -1.95 -0.74
N VAL A 83 -9.14 -2.40 -0.08
CA VAL A 83 -9.60 -3.80 -0.15
C VAL A 83 -9.92 -4.21 -1.58
N GLN A 84 -10.66 -3.36 -2.33
CA GLN A 84 -10.99 -3.63 -3.73
C GLN A 84 -9.73 -3.74 -4.60
N ILE A 85 -8.73 -2.91 -4.36
CA ILE A 85 -7.47 -2.93 -5.12
C ILE A 85 -6.70 -4.21 -4.80
N VAL A 86 -6.57 -4.63 -3.54
CA VAL A 86 -5.94 -5.91 -3.18
C VAL A 86 -6.65 -7.06 -3.88
N MET A 87 -7.97 -7.13 -3.76
CA MET A 87 -8.79 -8.18 -4.40
C MET A 87 -8.69 -8.22 -5.93
N SER A 88 -8.43 -7.08 -6.57
CA SER A 88 -8.30 -6.99 -8.02
C SER A 88 -6.89 -7.29 -8.53
N ARG A 89 -5.87 -7.05 -7.70
CA ARG A 89 -4.45 -7.21 -8.08
C ARG A 89 -3.86 -8.56 -7.69
N ALA A 90 -4.29 -9.12 -6.57
CA ALA A 90 -3.84 -10.43 -6.13
C ALA A 90 -4.39 -11.52 -7.08
N ARG A 91 -3.50 -12.41 -7.53
CA ARG A 91 -3.82 -13.49 -8.47
C ARG A 91 -3.96 -14.81 -7.73
N GLY A 92 -4.82 -15.70 -8.23
CA GLY A 92 -4.98 -17.04 -7.66
C GLY A 92 -5.62 -17.08 -6.27
N ILE A 93 -6.24 -15.98 -5.83
CA ILE A 93 -6.87 -15.89 -4.50
C ILE A 93 -8.32 -16.39 -4.54
N PRO A 94 -8.79 -17.09 -3.50
CA PRO A 94 -10.17 -17.55 -3.40
C PRO A 94 -11.16 -16.40 -3.17
N LYS A 95 -12.42 -16.68 -3.45
CA LYS A 95 -13.52 -15.77 -3.10
C LYS A 95 -13.70 -15.73 -1.57
N GLY A 96 -14.02 -14.52 -1.04
CA GLY A 96 -14.33 -14.37 0.38
C GLY A 96 -13.21 -13.78 1.25
N LEU A 97 -12.04 -13.47 0.68
CA LEU A 97 -10.93 -12.85 1.41
C LEU A 97 -11.12 -11.36 1.74
N ALA A 98 -12.17 -10.73 1.23
CA ALA A 98 -12.42 -9.30 1.49
C ALA A 98 -12.55 -8.97 2.98
N GLY A 99 -13.19 -9.83 3.77
CA GLY A 99 -13.34 -9.66 5.22
C GLY A 99 -12.00 -9.68 5.95
N PRO A 100 -11.19 -10.74 5.84
CA PRO A 100 -9.85 -10.80 6.41
C PRO A 100 -8.95 -9.63 5.98
N ILE A 101 -8.95 -9.26 4.69
CA ILE A 101 -8.18 -8.11 4.18
C ILE A 101 -8.66 -6.82 4.84
N PHE A 102 -9.97 -6.59 4.89
CA PHE A 102 -10.55 -5.42 5.53
C PHE A 102 -10.13 -5.32 7.01
N LEU A 103 -10.25 -6.42 7.75
CA LEU A 103 -9.92 -6.44 9.18
C LEU A 103 -8.43 -6.17 9.43
N SER A 104 -7.55 -6.79 8.64
CA SER A 104 -6.10 -6.53 8.72
C SER A 104 -5.78 -5.05 8.47
N LEU A 105 -6.36 -4.45 7.42
CA LEU A 105 -6.15 -3.04 7.10
C LEU A 105 -6.74 -2.09 8.15
N VAL A 106 -7.89 -2.40 8.73
CA VAL A 106 -8.49 -1.60 9.82
C VAL A 106 -7.58 -1.61 11.03
N ILE A 107 -7.14 -2.79 11.49
CA ILE A 107 -6.27 -2.92 12.66
C ILE A 107 -4.99 -2.12 12.46
N THR A 108 -4.32 -2.26 11.33
CA THR A 108 -3.06 -1.55 11.06
C THR A 108 -3.26 -0.05 10.90
N MET A 109 -4.37 0.39 10.31
CA MET A 109 -4.72 1.80 10.19
C MET A 109 -4.97 2.44 11.56
N LEU A 110 -5.72 1.76 12.43
CA LEU A 110 -5.98 2.25 13.80
C LEU A 110 -4.70 2.28 14.64
N LEU A 111 -3.83 1.27 14.52
CA LEU A 111 -2.52 1.26 15.17
C LEU A 111 -1.64 2.42 14.68
N MET A 112 -1.64 2.70 13.37
CA MET A 112 -0.90 3.83 12.83
C MET A 112 -1.39 5.15 13.40
N LEU A 113 -2.72 5.36 13.42
CA LEU A 113 -3.29 6.56 14.03
C LEU A 113 -2.85 6.71 15.48
N ALA A 114 -3.02 5.65 16.29
CA ALA A 114 -2.65 5.69 17.70
C ALA A 114 -1.14 5.98 17.89
N LEU A 115 -0.27 5.30 17.16
CA LEU A 115 1.18 5.45 17.33
C LEU A 115 1.68 6.80 16.79
N VAL A 116 1.31 7.16 15.57
CA VAL A 116 1.88 8.35 14.93
C VAL A 116 1.23 9.62 15.46
N THR A 117 -0.11 9.65 15.63
CA THR A 117 -0.80 10.87 16.05
C THR A 117 -0.74 11.10 17.56
N GLU A 118 -0.85 10.05 18.39
CA GLU A 118 -0.89 10.22 19.83
C GLU A 118 0.50 10.20 20.49
N LEU A 119 1.41 9.34 20.01
CA LEU A 119 2.70 9.17 20.66
C LEU A 119 3.82 10.01 20.04
N ILE A 120 3.86 10.13 18.71
CA ILE A 120 5.03 10.69 18.00
C ILE A 120 4.81 12.15 17.61
N VAL A 121 3.80 12.44 16.79
CA VAL A 121 3.61 13.78 16.20
C VAL A 121 2.77 14.69 17.09
N ARG A 122 1.75 14.16 17.74
CA ARG A 122 0.83 14.87 18.66
C ARG A 122 0.24 16.15 18.06
N PRO A 123 -0.42 16.07 16.88
CA PRO A 123 -1.01 17.24 16.27
C PRO A 123 -2.19 17.76 17.08
N HIS A 124 -2.44 19.08 16.99
CA HIS A 124 -3.65 19.70 17.55
C HIS A 124 -4.49 20.32 16.42
N PRO A 125 -5.71 19.82 16.17
CA PRO A 125 -6.38 18.65 16.79
C PRO A 125 -5.75 17.30 16.34
N TRP A 126 -5.91 16.25 17.15
CA TRP A 126 -5.35 14.90 16.88
C TRP A 126 -5.80 14.31 15.54
N TYR A 127 -6.96 14.72 15.04
CA TYR A 127 -7.51 14.33 13.74
C TYR A 127 -7.12 15.26 12.59
N ALA A 128 -6.12 16.14 12.76
CA ALA A 128 -5.71 17.12 11.76
C ALA A 128 -5.71 16.55 10.34
N PRO A 129 -6.62 17.00 9.43
CA PRO A 129 -6.80 16.36 8.13
C PRO A 129 -5.53 16.40 7.26
N GLN A 130 -4.73 17.48 7.40
CA GLN A 130 -3.48 17.70 6.68
C GLN A 130 -2.43 16.62 6.98
N LEU A 131 -2.53 15.99 8.15
CA LEU A 131 -1.62 14.95 8.60
C LEU A 131 -2.23 13.56 8.41
N VAL A 132 -3.42 13.33 8.95
CA VAL A 132 -4.05 12.02 9.05
C VAL A 132 -4.37 11.44 7.66
N VAL A 133 -4.92 12.26 6.76
CA VAL A 133 -5.32 11.78 5.42
C VAL A 133 -4.12 11.34 4.57
N PRO A 134 -3.04 12.14 4.42
CA PRO A 134 -1.86 11.72 3.68
C PRO A 134 -1.17 10.49 4.30
N LEU A 135 -1.03 10.43 5.63
CA LEU A 135 -0.43 9.30 6.31
C LEU A 135 -1.22 8.00 6.07
N THR A 136 -2.55 8.07 6.18
CA THR A 136 -3.42 6.93 5.86
C THR A 136 -3.23 6.48 4.41
N GLY A 137 -3.16 7.43 3.47
CA GLY A 137 -2.93 7.12 2.06
C GLY A 137 -1.58 6.44 1.80
N MET A 138 -0.52 6.91 2.44
CA MET A 138 0.81 6.32 2.33
C MET A 138 0.85 4.90 2.92
N LEU A 139 0.26 4.69 4.11
CA LEU A 139 0.16 3.37 4.70
C LEU A 139 -0.63 2.41 3.82
N LEU A 140 -1.87 2.77 3.47
CA LEU A 140 -2.73 1.91 2.65
C LEU A 140 -2.10 1.60 1.30
N GLY A 141 -1.47 2.58 0.64
CA GLY A 141 -0.82 2.38 -0.66
C GLY A 141 0.32 1.36 -0.61
N ASN A 142 1.18 1.42 0.41
CA ASN A 142 2.27 0.45 0.60
C ASN A 142 1.71 -0.92 1.00
N THR A 143 0.81 -0.98 1.98
CA THR A 143 0.22 -2.23 2.47
C THR A 143 -0.59 -2.95 1.38
N VAL A 144 -1.36 -2.23 0.55
CA VAL A 144 -2.08 -2.80 -0.59
C VAL A 144 -1.13 -3.49 -1.57
N THR A 145 0.02 -2.89 -1.84
CA THR A 145 1.02 -3.47 -2.74
C THR A 145 1.64 -4.72 -2.13
N ALA A 146 2.03 -4.67 -0.86
CA ALA A 146 2.59 -5.80 -0.13
C ALA A 146 1.59 -6.96 -0.04
N LEU A 147 0.36 -6.70 0.37
CA LEU A 147 -0.71 -7.71 0.46
C LEU A 147 -1.02 -8.34 -0.90
N ALA A 148 -1.09 -7.56 -1.98
CA ALA A 148 -1.38 -8.11 -3.30
C ALA A 148 -0.30 -9.08 -3.78
N VAL A 149 0.97 -8.75 -3.54
CA VAL A 149 2.11 -9.61 -3.87
C VAL A 149 2.20 -10.81 -2.91
N GLY A 150 2.09 -10.55 -1.60
CA GLY A 150 2.17 -11.58 -0.58
C GLY A 150 1.08 -12.64 -0.71
N LEU A 151 -0.18 -12.22 -0.91
CA LEU A 151 -1.30 -13.13 -1.12
C LEU A 151 -1.11 -14.00 -2.37
N SER A 152 -0.74 -13.39 -3.49
CA SER A 152 -0.48 -14.13 -4.72
C SER A 152 0.61 -15.20 -4.51
N ARG A 153 1.73 -14.79 -3.88
CA ARG A 153 2.84 -15.71 -3.61
C ARG A 153 2.48 -16.80 -2.61
N PHE A 154 1.63 -16.51 -1.63
CA PHE A 154 1.19 -17.51 -0.66
C PHE A 154 0.45 -18.66 -1.34
N TYR A 155 -0.59 -18.34 -2.12
CA TYR A 155 -1.38 -19.37 -2.80
C TYR A 155 -0.58 -20.10 -3.88
N GLU A 156 0.25 -19.40 -4.64
CA GLU A 156 1.17 -19.99 -5.61
C GLU A 156 2.15 -20.96 -4.92
N SER A 157 2.79 -20.54 -3.82
CA SER A 157 3.74 -21.38 -3.07
C SER A 157 3.07 -22.59 -2.42
N MET A 158 1.84 -22.45 -1.93
CA MET A 158 1.09 -23.60 -1.38
C MET A 158 0.78 -24.63 -2.45
N GLU A 159 0.45 -24.19 -3.67
CA GLU A 159 0.18 -25.10 -4.79
C GLU A 159 1.47 -25.74 -5.31
N GLU A 160 2.56 -24.99 -5.48
CA GLU A 160 3.87 -25.52 -5.87
C GLU A 160 4.41 -26.59 -4.90
N ARG A 161 4.11 -26.43 -3.61
CA ARG A 161 4.58 -27.32 -2.53
C ARG A 161 3.54 -28.35 -2.09
N ARG A 162 2.52 -28.58 -2.90
CA ARG A 162 1.40 -29.45 -2.55
C ARG A 162 1.85 -30.83 -2.02
N ASP A 163 2.69 -31.52 -2.77
CA ASP A 163 3.16 -32.86 -2.39
C ASP A 163 3.99 -32.85 -1.11
N GLU A 164 4.78 -31.79 -0.89
CA GLU A 164 5.54 -31.60 0.36
C GLU A 164 4.60 -31.34 1.54
N VAL A 165 3.57 -30.52 1.35
CA VAL A 165 2.56 -30.23 2.37
C VAL A 165 1.80 -31.49 2.75
N ASP A 166 1.36 -32.29 1.78
CA ASP A 166 0.67 -33.55 2.00
C ASP A 166 1.57 -34.56 2.74
N MET A 167 2.85 -34.63 2.37
CA MET A 167 3.83 -35.50 3.07
C MET A 167 4.06 -35.01 4.51
N MET A 168 4.18 -33.72 4.76
CA MET A 168 4.33 -33.18 6.12
C MET A 168 3.12 -33.52 6.99
N LEU A 169 1.90 -33.37 6.48
CA LEU A 169 0.66 -33.74 7.17
C LEU A 169 0.59 -35.24 7.46
N ALA A 170 0.99 -36.09 6.50
CA ALA A 170 1.05 -37.53 6.68
C ALA A 170 2.06 -37.96 7.77
N LEU A 171 3.12 -37.17 7.99
CA LEU A 171 4.11 -37.39 9.05
C LEU A 171 3.68 -36.78 10.40
N GLY A 172 2.48 -36.17 10.49
CA GLY A 172 1.92 -35.64 11.72
C GLY A 172 2.22 -34.16 11.97
N ALA A 173 2.69 -33.42 10.97
CA ALA A 173 2.82 -31.97 11.08
C ALA A 173 1.45 -31.29 11.10
N THR A 174 1.36 -30.19 11.80
CA THR A 174 0.15 -29.35 11.83
C THR A 174 -0.01 -28.55 10.52
N PRO A 175 -1.22 -28.10 10.17
CA PRO A 175 -1.45 -27.18 9.05
C PRO A 175 -0.58 -25.93 9.10
N TRP A 176 -0.33 -25.39 10.29
CA TRP A 176 0.55 -24.25 10.48
C TRP A 176 2.00 -24.55 10.12
N GLU A 177 2.53 -25.67 10.59
CA GLU A 177 3.91 -26.09 10.30
C GLU A 177 4.11 -26.31 8.80
N SER A 178 3.14 -26.94 8.13
CA SER A 178 3.17 -27.21 6.70
C SER A 178 3.06 -25.92 5.86
N ALA A 179 2.25 -24.94 6.29
CA ALA A 179 2.07 -23.66 5.60
C ALA A 179 3.18 -22.63 5.90
N ARG A 180 3.88 -22.74 7.04
CA ARG A 180 4.85 -21.76 7.52
C ARG A 180 5.91 -21.33 6.49
N PRO A 181 6.57 -22.23 5.74
CA PRO A 181 7.54 -21.83 4.74
C PRO A 181 6.94 -20.93 3.65
N SER A 182 5.73 -21.25 3.19
CA SER A 182 4.98 -20.43 2.21
C SER A 182 4.59 -19.07 2.78
N ILE A 183 4.16 -18.99 4.04
CA ILE A 183 3.86 -17.76 4.76
C ILE A 183 5.10 -16.86 4.82
N VAL A 184 6.23 -17.38 5.27
CA VAL A 184 7.48 -16.61 5.40
C VAL A 184 7.96 -16.10 4.04
N SER A 185 7.93 -16.94 3.01
CA SER A 185 8.30 -16.57 1.64
C SER A 185 7.42 -15.42 1.12
N SER A 186 6.12 -15.51 1.38
CA SER A 186 5.12 -14.53 0.93
C SER A 186 5.29 -13.17 1.60
N ILE A 187 5.47 -13.15 2.92
CA ILE A 187 5.72 -11.92 3.68
C ILE A 187 7.03 -11.26 3.21
N ARG A 188 8.11 -12.03 3.03
CA ARG A 188 9.39 -11.51 2.54
C ARG A 188 9.23 -10.85 1.16
N LEU A 189 8.51 -11.49 0.25
CA LEU A 189 8.31 -10.96 -1.10
C LEU A 189 7.39 -9.72 -1.08
N GLY A 190 6.32 -9.74 -0.29
CA GLY A 190 5.42 -8.59 -0.12
C GLY A 190 6.13 -7.36 0.43
N LEU A 191 7.05 -7.54 1.39
CA LEU A 191 7.80 -6.45 2.02
C LEU A 191 8.98 -5.95 1.21
N LEU A 192 9.39 -6.64 0.14
CA LEU A 192 10.56 -6.28 -0.65
C LEU A 192 10.55 -4.81 -1.15
N PRO A 193 9.45 -4.27 -1.72
CA PRO A 193 9.40 -2.87 -2.13
C PRO A 193 9.57 -1.89 -0.96
N THR A 194 8.98 -2.21 0.19
CA THR A 194 9.04 -1.36 1.39
C THR A 194 10.45 -1.32 1.96
N THR A 195 11.11 -2.47 2.09
CA THR A 195 12.51 -2.54 2.57
C THR A 195 13.48 -1.89 1.60
N ALA A 196 13.27 -2.04 0.30
CA ALA A 196 14.07 -1.37 -0.72
C ALA A 196 13.90 0.16 -0.66
N SER A 197 12.69 0.65 -0.44
CA SER A 197 12.39 2.07 -0.24
C SER A 197 13.10 2.63 0.99
N LEU A 198 13.08 1.91 2.13
CA LEU A 198 13.82 2.29 3.33
C LEU A 198 15.33 2.38 3.06
N ALA A 199 15.90 1.37 2.43
CA ALA A 199 17.34 1.31 2.15
C ALA A 199 17.84 2.40 1.18
N SER A 200 16.97 2.85 0.26
CA SER A 200 17.32 3.89 -0.72
C SER A 200 17.03 5.32 -0.25
N SER A 201 16.25 5.47 0.82
CA SER A 201 15.80 6.78 1.31
C SER A 201 16.96 7.63 1.80
N GLY A 202 16.98 8.88 1.38
CA GLY A 202 17.96 9.89 1.77
C GLY A 202 19.25 9.91 0.94
N ILE A 203 19.57 8.84 0.20
CA ILE A 203 20.76 8.78 -0.67
C ILE A 203 20.35 8.75 -2.14
N VAL A 204 19.49 7.81 -2.51
CA VAL A 204 19.03 7.65 -3.91
C VAL A 204 17.68 8.33 -4.11
N THR A 205 16.81 8.21 -3.14
CA THR A 205 15.45 8.78 -3.19
C THR A 205 15.24 9.79 -2.07
N ILE A 206 14.71 10.95 -2.42
CA ILE A 206 14.13 11.90 -1.44
C ILE A 206 12.61 11.68 -1.47
N PRO A 207 12.00 11.19 -0.38
CA PRO A 207 10.58 10.92 -0.36
C PRO A 207 9.75 12.19 -0.58
N GLY A 208 8.63 12.06 -1.30
CA GLY A 208 7.83 13.21 -1.74
C GLY A 208 7.33 14.11 -0.61
N MET A 209 7.01 13.56 0.56
CA MET A 209 6.55 14.34 1.70
C MET A 209 7.69 15.22 2.27
N MET A 210 8.89 14.67 2.42
CA MET A 210 10.08 15.46 2.80
C MET A 210 10.38 16.54 1.77
N ALA A 211 10.38 16.17 0.48
CA ALA A 211 10.61 17.13 -0.60
C ALA A 211 9.57 18.27 -0.59
N GLY A 212 8.28 17.93 -0.41
CA GLY A 212 7.20 18.90 -0.31
C GLY A 212 7.37 19.88 0.86
N GLN A 213 7.77 19.38 2.03
CA GLN A 213 8.04 20.24 3.20
C GLN A 213 9.22 21.19 2.96
N VAL A 214 10.30 20.71 2.35
CA VAL A 214 11.47 21.55 2.03
C VAL A 214 11.13 22.61 0.96
N ILE A 215 10.39 22.24 -0.08
CA ILE A 215 9.92 23.17 -1.12
C ILE A 215 8.99 24.25 -0.52
N ALA A 216 8.18 23.87 0.47
CA ALA A 216 7.33 24.82 1.21
C ALA A 216 8.09 25.73 2.20
N GLY A 217 9.43 25.63 2.25
CA GLY A 217 10.28 26.46 3.13
C GLY A 217 10.49 25.88 4.53
N GLY A 218 10.12 24.63 4.78
CA GLY A 218 10.35 23.95 6.05
C GLY A 218 11.83 23.61 6.25
N ASP A 219 12.23 23.44 7.52
CA ASP A 219 13.58 23.01 7.88
C ASP A 219 13.86 21.58 7.39
N PRO A 220 14.94 21.37 6.58
CA PRO A 220 15.24 20.06 6.01
C PRO A 220 15.50 18.96 7.05
N LEU A 221 16.09 19.30 8.19
CA LEU A 221 16.38 18.33 9.25
C LEU A 221 15.10 17.84 9.92
N ASN A 222 14.16 18.74 10.20
CA ASN A 222 12.85 18.37 10.74
C ASN A 222 12.03 17.57 9.73
N ALA A 223 12.08 17.94 8.45
CA ALA A 223 11.42 17.18 7.38
C ALA A 223 12.00 15.75 7.27
N ALA A 224 13.31 15.59 7.40
CA ALA A 224 13.97 14.28 7.41
C ALA A 224 13.56 13.41 8.62
N LYS A 225 13.54 13.99 9.83
CA LYS A 225 13.09 13.27 11.05
C LYS A 225 11.64 12.80 10.91
N TYR A 226 10.78 13.68 10.43
CA TYR A 226 9.37 13.37 10.21
C TYR A 226 9.20 12.24 9.19
N GLN A 227 9.92 12.32 8.06
CA GLN A 227 9.89 11.30 7.02
C GLN A 227 10.40 9.94 7.51
N PHE A 228 11.46 9.93 8.34
CA PHE A 228 11.98 8.70 8.94
C PHE A 228 10.92 8.00 9.79
N VAL A 229 10.26 8.73 10.70
CA VAL A 229 9.17 8.20 11.52
C VAL A 229 8.05 7.60 10.67
N VAL A 230 7.67 8.29 9.60
CA VAL A 230 6.61 7.81 8.70
C VAL A 230 7.01 6.53 7.96
N LEU A 231 8.24 6.48 7.45
CA LEU A 231 8.75 5.30 6.73
C LEU A 231 8.85 4.08 7.64
N ASP A 232 9.38 4.24 8.86
CA ASP A 232 9.47 3.16 9.84
C ASP A 232 8.09 2.67 10.27
N ALA A 233 7.16 3.60 10.54
CA ALA A 233 5.78 3.24 10.85
C ALA A 233 5.12 2.45 9.72
N ILE A 234 5.28 2.89 8.47
CA ILE A 234 4.75 2.19 7.29
C ILE A 234 5.36 0.79 7.19
N ALA A 235 6.68 0.64 7.35
CA ALA A 235 7.34 -0.66 7.24
C ALA A 235 6.87 -1.63 8.33
N ALA A 236 6.83 -1.18 9.59
CA ALA A 236 6.38 -2.00 10.72
C ALA A 236 4.91 -2.43 10.56
N LEU A 237 4.04 -1.49 10.19
CA LEU A 237 2.61 -1.75 10.05
C LEU A 237 2.27 -2.57 8.80
N THR A 238 3.04 -2.43 7.71
CA THR A 238 2.90 -3.30 6.54
C THR A 238 3.28 -4.73 6.88
N LEU A 239 4.36 -4.95 7.64
CA LEU A 239 4.72 -6.28 8.15
C LEU A 239 3.63 -6.87 9.04
N LEU A 240 3.06 -6.06 9.93
CA LEU A 240 1.94 -6.50 10.78
C LEU A 240 0.69 -6.85 9.96
N ALA A 241 0.35 -6.06 8.95
CA ALA A 241 -0.77 -6.34 8.06
C ALA A 241 -0.59 -7.66 7.32
N ASP A 242 0.60 -7.88 6.73
CA ASP A 242 0.94 -9.13 6.04
C ASP A 242 0.92 -10.32 7.00
N GLY A 243 1.46 -10.16 8.20
CA GLY A 243 1.43 -11.21 9.23
C GLY A 243 0.01 -11.57 9.67
N LEU A 244 -0.81 -10.54 9.96
CA LEU A 244 -2.21 -10.72 10.36
C LEU A 244 -3.02 -11.46 9.31
N ILE A 245 -2.93 -11.01 8.04
CA ILE A 245 -3.69 -11.65 6.96
C ILE A 245 -3.25 -13.09 6.78
N MET A 246 -1.95 -13.41 6.80
CA MET A 246 -1.45 -14.78 6.64
C MET A 246 -1.97 -15.71 7.74
N VAL A 247 -2.01 -15.24 9.00
CA VAL A 247 -2.59 -16.00 10.12
C VAL A 247 -4.10 -16.22 9.95
N MET A 248 -4.81 -15.26 9.36
CA MET A 248 -6.25 -15.36 9.15
C MET A 248 -6.61 -16.29 7.99
N ILE A 249 -5.74 -16.39 6.97
CA ILE A 249 -6.10 -17.09 5.72
C ILE A 249 -5.45 -18.46 5.55
N TYR A 250 -4.34 -18.80 6.21
CA TYR A 250 -3.64 -20.08 5.96
C TYR A 250 -4.59 -21.28 6.10
N ARG A 251 -5.52 -21.23 7.03
CA ARG A 251 -6.53 -22.27 7.23
C ARG A 251 -7.48 -22.46 6.04
N THR A 252 -7.60 -21.49 5.14
CA THR A 252 -8.44 -21.65 3.93
C THR A 252 -7.89 -22.68 2.93
N CYS A 253 -6.62 -23.08 3.11
CA CYS A 253 -5.98 -24.12 2.31
C CYS A 253 -6.16 -25.52 2.90
N PHE A 254 -6.87 -25.67 4.02
CA PHE A 254 -7.03 -26.95 4.71
C PHE A 254 -8.51 -27.24 4.99
N THR A 255 -8.87 -28.53 5.02
CA THR A 255 -10.18 -29.01 5.44
C THR A 255 -10.31 -29.00 6.97
N ALA A 256 -11.53 -29.31 7.49
CA ALA A 256 -11.74 -29.48 8.92
C ALA A 256 -10.91 -30.64 9.52
N ASP A 257 -10.57 -31.63 8.70
CA ASP A 257 -9.74 -32.80 9.06
C ASP A 257 -8.25 -32.57 8.78
N ASP A 258 -7.84 -31.31 8.69
CA ASP A 258 -6.45 -30.86 8.45
C ASP A 258 -5.80 -31.38 7.15
N GLN A 259 -6.61 -31.79 6.15
CA GLN A 259 -6.11 -32.20 4.84
C GLN A 259 -5.90 -30.97 3.95
N TYR A 260 -4.85 -30.96 3.15
CA TYR A 260 -4.62 -29.89 2.18
C TYR A 260 -5.68 -29.93 1.07
N ARG A 261 -6.33 -28.80 0.88
CA ARG A 261 -7.28 -28.59 -0.22
C ARG A 261 -6.98 -27.23 -0.86
N PRO A 262 -6.51 -27.22 -2.12
CA PRO A 262 -6.31 -25.95 -2.81
C PRO A 262 -7.64 -25.20 -2.90
N PRO A 263 -7.70 -23.93 -2.49
CA PRO A 263 -8.92 -23.15 -2.61
C PRO A 263 -9.22 -22.90 -4.08
N GLU A 264 -10.50 -22.90 -4.44
CA GLU A 264 -10.94 -22.56 -5.80
C GLU A 264 -10.52 -21.13 -6.12
N ALA A 265 -9.61 -20.98 -7.07
CA ALA A 265 -9.14 -19.68 -7.54
C ALA A 265 -10.26 -18.88 -8.23
N ARG A 266 -10.10 -17.57 -8.21
CA ARG A 266 -11.02 -16.62 -8.85
C ARG A 266 -10.74 -16.51 -10.33
#